data_3b78c3aa10aa4d7d4c895105aee97e3e
#
_entry.id   3b78c3aa10aa4d7d4c895105aee97e3e
#
_cell.length_a   1.000
_cell.length_b   1.000
_cell.length_c   1.000
_cell.angle_alpha   90.00
_cell.angle_beta   90.00
_cell.angle_gamma   90.00
#
_symmetry.space_group_name_H-M   'P 1'
#
loop_
_entity.id
_entity.type
_entity.pdbx_description
1 polymer ?
#
loop_
_entity_poly.entity_id
_entity_poly.type
_entity_poly.pdbx_seq_one_letter_code
_entity_poly.pdbx_strand_id
1 'polypeptide(L)'
;MTTQLIVPEGLPVPNPINVAVLGFWHVHAAEYAARAQQHLDTALVAAWDDDAARGQAGADAVGASFVAELDDLLARDDIDAVTVTTATTAHHPLMLRAARAGKHIFTEKLLAPTVDEAEEIIAAADQAGIALVVSLPRLYHGYTRAIADQLGEERLGNLTYSRIRLSHDGAIAGWLPDRFYDPQAAVGGALSDLGCHPVYLTQLFLGALPATVSAAYASFTRRQVEDQAVVTLGYPDGAIGVVETGFLSSDPFSIEIHGTSASIAYESTDRQFRMRNSGSDSWEALPVPADGEDAFGRWVTHIRDRTRADDNLTRAVELTRLVAAANSAAASGATVPYPGSPA
;
A
#
# COMPACT_ATOMS: atom_id res chain seq x y z
N MET A 1 15.04 2.79 12.29
CA MET A 1 16.47 2.67 11.89
C MET A 1 16.49 2.18 10.46
N THR A 2 17.28 2.80 9.59
CA THR A 2 17.35 2.40 8.17
C THR A 2 18.57 1.51 8.00
N THR A 3 18.37 0.27 7.58
CA THR A 3 19.46 -0.69 7.37
C THR A 3 20.14 -0.41 6.03
N GLN A 4 21.48 -0.42 6.00
CA GLN A 4 22.23 -0.23 4.77
C GLN A 4 22.15 -1.50 3.92
N LEU A 5 21.87 -1.37 2.62
CA LEU A 5 21.90 -2.51 1.70
C LEU A 5 23.33 -3.05 1.58
N ILE A 6 23.46 -4.38 1.53
CA ILE A 6 24.74 -5.03 1.24
C ILE A 6 24.94 -4.97 -0.28
N VAL A 7 25.41 -3.84 -0.78
CA VAL A 7 25.75 -3.64 -2.20
C VAL A 7 27.26 -3.84 -2.35
N PRO A 8 27.75 -4.55 -3.40
CA PRO A 8 29.17 -4.61 -3.69
C PRO A 8 29.76 -3.21 -3.80
N GLU A 9 30.85 -2.94 -3.10
CA GLU A 9 31.53 -1.63 -3.16
C GLU A 9 31.95 -1.31 -4.61
N GLY A 10 31.57 -0.13 -5.08
CA GLY A 10 32.19 0.45 -6.26
C GLY A 10 31.31 0.71 -7.48
N LEU A 11 30.04 0.24 -7.54
CA LEU A 11 29.18 0.62 -8.66
C LEU A 11 28.60 2.01 -8.44
N PRO A 12 28.76 2.94 -9.42
CA PRO A 12 28.14 4.26 -9.32
C PRO A 12 26.61 4.13 -9.32
N VAL A 13 25.93 4.97 -8.54
CA VAL A 13 24.47 5.10 -8.66
C VAL A 13 24.18 5.79 -9.99
N PRO A 14 23.32 5.23 -10.86
CA PRO A 14 22.98 5.83 -12.15
C PRO A 14 22.42 7.25 -12.02
N ASN A 15 22.70 8.10 -13.01
CA ASN A 15 22.12 9.42 -13.04
C ASN A 15 21.77 9.83 -14.48
N PRO A 16 20.48 9.88 -14.87
CA PRO A 16 19.32 9.48 -14.07
C PRO A 16 19.24 7.96 -13.84
N ILE A 17 18.42 7.55 -12.86
CA ILE A 17 17.97 6.15 -12.69
C ILE A 17 16.95 5.86 -13.78
N ASN A 18 17.26 4.93 -14.66
CA ASN A 18 16.37 4.56 -15.77
C ASN A 18 15.33 3.55 -15.30
N VAL A 19 14.06 3.93 -15.37
CA VAL A 19 12.92 3.17 -14.87
C VAL A 19 12.14 2.55 -16.03
N ALA A 20 11.72 1.30 -15.89
CA ALA A 20 10.73 0.67 -16.76
C ALA A 20 9.43 0.37 -15.98
N VAL A 21 8.28 0.47 -16.67
CA VAL A 21 6.98 0.06 -16.11
C VAL A 21 6.74 -1.42 -16.44
N LEU A 22 6.47 -2.23 -15.43
CA LEU A 22 6.04 -3.62 -15.57
C LEU A 22 4.55 -3.74 -15.26
N GLY A 23 3.75 -3.73 -16.31
CA GLY A 23 2.30 -3.89 -16.30
C GLY A 23 1.50 -2.59 -16.29
N PHE A 24 0.38 -2.62 -16.99
CA PHE A 24 -0.66 -1.58 -16.99
C PHE A 24 -2.00 -2.15 -16.50
N TRP A 25 -1.93 -3.19 -15.69
CA TRP A 25 -3.11 -3.81 -15.10
C TRP A 25 -3.75 -2.90 -14.04
N HIS A 26 -2.93 -2.31 -13.16
CA HIS A 26 -3.43 -1.42 -12.11
C HIS A 26 -3.68 -0.01 -12.65
N VAL A 27 -4.69 0.67 -12.12
CA VAL A 27 -5.05 2.04 -12.54
C VAL A 27 -3.97 3.08 -12.24
N HIS A 28 -3.07 2.81 -11.29
CA HIS A 28 -1.95 3.69 -10.93
C HIS A 28 -0.74 3.58 -11.87
N ALA A 29 -0.74 2.69 -12.87
CA ALA A 29 0.40 2.53 -13.79
C ALA A 29 0.82 3.85 -14.46
N ALA A 30 -0.17 4.63 -14.95
CA ALA A 30 0.09 5.93 -15.53
C ALA A 30 0.61 6.97 -14.52
N GLU A 31 0.18 6.89 -13.28
CA GLU A 31 0.68 7.76 -12.21
C GLU A 31 2.17 7.47 -11.94
N TYR A 32 2.56 6.20 -11.81
CA TYR A 32 3.97 5.87 -11.53
C TYR A 32 4.87 6.16 -12.72
N ALA A 33 4.38 5.97 -13.96
CA ALA A 33 5.07 6.41 -15.14
C ALA A 33 5.31 7.94 -15.12
N ALA A 34 4.29 8.71 -14.78
CA ALA A 34 4.42 10.16 -14.63
C ALA A 34 5.38 10.57 -13.51
N ARG A 35 5.39 9.84 -12.36
CA ARG A 35 6.37 10.04 -11.29
C ARG A 35 7.79 9.83 -11.79
N ALA A 36 8.04 8.72 -12.52
CA ALA A 36 9.34 8.42 -13.11
C ALA A 36 9.82 9.48 -14.13
N GLN A 37 8.88 10.12 -14.84
CA GLN A 37 9.21 11.20 -15.78
C GLN A 37 9.48 12.56 -15.09
N GLN A 38 8.78 12.83 -13.98
CA GLN A 38 8.82 14.15 -13.31
C GLN A 38 9.90 14.25 -12.25
N HIS A 39 10.33 13.12 -11.68
CA HIS A 39 11.37 13.14 -10.65
C HIS A 39 12.73 13.46 -11.28
N LEU A 40 13.48 14.37 -10.64
CA LEU A 40 14.74 14.89 -11.18
C LEU A 40 15.84 13.84 -11.38
N ASP A 41 15.79 12.78 -10.58
CA ASP A 41 16.78 11.71 -10.57
C ASP A 41 16.37 10.47 -11.35
N THR A 42 15.22 10.46 -12.03
CA THR A 42 14.74 9.30 -12.79
C THR A 42 14.40 9.65 -14.23
N ALA A 43 14.41 8.63 -15.09
CA ALA A 43 13.92 8.71 -16.47
C ALA A 43 13.10 7.47 -16.79
N LEU A 44 11.91 7.66 -17.35
CA LEU A 44 11.11 6.55 -17.90
C LEU A 44 11.65 6.17 -19.26
N VAL A 45 12.06 4.91 -19.46
CA VAL A 45 12.72 4.48 -20.71
C VAL A 45 11.98 3.36 -21.44
N ALA A 46 11.31 2.46 -20.71
CA ALA A 46 10.66 1.30 -21.31
C ALA A 46 9.40 0.89 -20.54
N ALA A 47 8.62 0.02 -21.17
CA ALA A 47 7.48 -0.63 -20.54
C ALA A 47 7.29 -2.05 -21.08
N TRP A 48 6.74 -2.91 -20.23
CA TRP A 48 6.32 -4.27 -20.55
C TRP A 48 4.95 -4.55 -19.91
N ASP A 49 4.21 -5.49 -20.47
CA ASP A 49 2.97 -6.01 -19.90
C ASP A 49 2.77 -7.46 -20.33
N ASP A 50 2.12 -8.28 -19.51
CA ASP A 50 1.76 -9.67 -19.83
C ASP A 50 0.66 -9.78 -20.90
N ASP A 51 -0.09 -8.70 -21.15
CA ASP A 51 -0.97 -8.51 -22.31
C ASP A 51 -0.31 -7.52 -23.26
N ALA A 52 0.15 -8.01 -24.42
CA ALA A 52 0.89 -7.21 -25.40
C ALA A 52 0.09 -6.00 -25.92
N ALA A 53 -1.23 -6.14 -26.08
CA ALA A 53 -2.08 -5.04 -26.56
C ALA A 53 -2.23 -3.94 -25.50
N ARG A 54 -2.46 -4.31 -24.23
CA ARG A 54 -2.48 -3.40 -23.09
C ARG A 54 -1.13 -2.74 -22.90
N GLY A 55 -0.04 -3.52 -23.00
CA GLY A 55 1.33 -3.04 -22.89
C GLY A 55 1.71 -2.01 -23.94
N GLN A 56 1.42 -2.28 -25.21
CA GLN A 56 1.69 -1.33 -26.29
C GLN A 56 0.90 -0.05 -26.12
N ALA A 57 -0.42 -0.16 -25.86
CA ALA A 57 -1.27 1.02 -25.62
C ALA A 57 -0.82 1.83 -24.39
N GLY A 58 -0.43 1.16 -23.31
CA GLY A 58 0.09 1.80 -22.11
C GLY A 58 1.42 2.50 -22.34
N ALA A 59 2.36 1.83 -23.02
CA ALA A 59 3.66 2.41 -23.38
C ALA A 59 3.51 3.65 -24.26
N ASP A 60 2.65 3.59 -25.28
CA ASP A 60 2.36 4.73 -26.17
C ASP A 60 1.77 5.91 -25.37
N ALA A 61 0.84 5.63 -24.45
CA ALA A 61 0.20 6.66 -23.63
C ALA A 61 1.18 7.39 -22.68
N VAL A 62 2.22 6.70 -22.21
CA VAL A 62 3.23 7.29 -21.32
C VAL A 62 4.53 7.67 -22.04
N GLY A 63 4.62 7.46 -23.36
CA GLY A 63 5.81 7.82 -24.16
C GLY A 63 7.04 6.95 -23.88
N ALA A 64 6.84 5.70 -23.45
CA ALA A 64 7.90 4.72 -23.21
C ALA A 64 8.04 3.75 -24.40
N SER A 65 9.22 3.12 -24.57
CA SER A 65 9.37 2.07 -25.56
C SER A 65 8.79 0.76 -25.04
N PHE A 66 7.86 0.15 -25.80
CA PHE A 66 7.33 -1.17 -25.44
C PHE A 66 8.33 -2.28 -25.76
N VAL A 67 8.51 -3.20 -24.83
CA VAL A 67 9.32 -4.42 -24.96
C VAL A 67 8.39 -5.61 -24.75
N ALA A 68 8.27 -6.47 -25.77
CA ALA A 68 7.29 -7.58 -25.74
C ALA A 68 7.67 -8.68 -24.74
N GLU A 69 8.98 -8.99 -24.67
CA GLU A 69 9.49 -10.09 -23.84
C GLU A 69 10.09 -9.53 -22.53
N LEU A 70 9.61 -10.03 -21.39
CA LEU A 70 10.10 -9.59 -20.07
C LEU A 70 11.59 -9.83 -19.88
N ASP A 71 12.09 -10.97 -20.35
CA ASP A 71 13.52 -11.30 -20.23
C ASP A 71 14.40 -10.34 -21.03
N ASP A 72 13.95 -9.92 -22.22
CA ASP A 72 14.66 -8.92 -23.01
C ASP A 72 14.70 -7.57 -22.31
N LEU A 73 13.60 -7.17 -21.65
CA LEU A 73 13.56 -5.94 -20.86
C LEU A 73 14.52 -6.03 -19.65
N LEU A 74 14.43 -7.11 -18.87
CA LEU A 74 15.24 -7.27 -17.66
C LEU A 74 16.74 -7.45 -17.96
N ALA A 75 17.09 -7.96 -19.16
CA ALA A 75 18.48 -8.11 -19.60
C ALA A 75 19.13 -6.80 -20.07
N ARG A 76 18.37 -5.71 -20.23
CA ARG A 76 18.91 -4.41 -20.66
C ARG A 76 19.77 -3.78 -19.57
N ASP A 77 21.02 -3.44 -19.92
CA ASP A 77 21.97 -2.77 -19.04
C ASP A 77 21.62 -1.28 -18.80
N ASP A 78 20.79 -0.69 -19.68
CA ASP A 78 20.34 0.69 -19.59
C ASP A 78 19.04 0.85 -18.77
N ILE A 79 18.54 -0.20 -18.13
CA ILE A 79 17.43 -0.16 -17.16
C ILE A 79 17.99 -0.47 -15.77
N ASP A 80 17.79 0.44 -14.83
CA ASP A 80 18.28 0.32 -13.45
C ASP A 80 17.18 -0.17 -12.50
N ALA A 81 15.94 0.16 -12.81
CA ALA A 81 14.82 0.03 -11.89
C ALA A 81 13.50 -0.24 -12.58
N VAL A 82 12.55 -0.81 -11.85
CA VAL A 82 11.20 -1.11 -12.37
C VAL A 82 10.10 -0.66 -11.42
N THR A 83 8.98 -0.20 -11.97
CA THR A 83 7.72 -0.08 -11.24
C THR A 83 6.82 -1.26 -11.60
N VAL A 84 6.22 -1.92 -10.61
CA VAL A 84 5.37 -3.10 -10.80
C VAL A 84 3.92 -2.72 -10.54
N THR A 85 3.10 -2.81 -11.60
CA THR A 85 1.66 -2.49 -11.59
C THR A 85 0.84 -3.56 -12.31
N THR A 86 1.33 -4.79 -12.28
CA THR A 86 0.60 -5.99 -12.73
C THR A 86 -0.51 -6.39 -11.75
N ALA A 87 -1.25 -7.44 -12.07
CA ALA A 87 -2.14 -8.08 -11.10
C ALA A 87 -1.34 -8.59 -9.88
N THR A 88 -1.92 -8.49 -8.68
CA THR A 88 -1.23 -8.87 -7.43
C THR A 88 -0.71 -10.32 -7.46
N THR A 89 -1.44 -11.24 -8.08
CA THR A 89 -1.01 -12.64 -8.23
C THR A 89 0.23 -12.82 -9.10
N ALA A 90 0.54 -11.86 -9.96
CA ALA A 90 1.75 -11.87 -10.79
C ALA A 90 2.98 -11.24 -10.08
N HIS A 91 2.80 -10.58 -8.93
CA HIS A 91 3.88 -9.87 -8.24
C HIS A 91 5.04 -10.78 -7.88
N HIS A 92 4.77 -11.93 -7.24
CA HIS A 92 5.82 -12.83 -6.74
C HIS A 92 6.78 -13.30 -7.84
N PRO A 93 6.34 -14.03 -8.90
CA PRO A 93 7.25 -14.51 -9.92
C PRO A 93 7.95 -13.38 -10.69
N LEU A 94 7.25 -12.25 -10.90
CA LEU A 94 7.78 -11.12 -11.62
C LEU A 94 8.89 -10.42 -10.83
N MET A 95 8.65 -10.12 -9.55
CA MET A 95 9.62 -9.42 -8.71
C MET A 95 10.84 -10.27 -8.38
N LEU A 96 10.69 -11.61 -8.25
CA LEU A 96 11.85 -12.50 -8.13
C LEU A 96 12.75 -12.44 -9.38
N ARG A 97 12.17 -12.33 -10.59
CA ARG A 97 12.94 -12.18 -11.83
C ARG A 97 13.64 -10.82 -11.89
N ALA A 98 12.93 -9.74 -11.54
CA ALA A 98 13.49 -8.39 -11.49
C ALA A 98 14.65 -8.29 -10.47
N ALA A 99 14.48 -8.87 -9.28
CA ALA A 99 15.52 -8.90 -8.25
C ALA A 99 16.77 -9.68 -8.73
N ARG A 100 16.59 -10.86 -9.34
CA ARG A 100 17.70 -11.64 -9.91
C ARG A 100 18.45 -10.89 -11.03
N ALA A 101 17.75 -10.02 -11.76
CA ALA A 101 18.33 -9.14 -12.77
C ALA A 101 18.96 -7.86 -12.18
N GLY A 102 18.98 -7.72 -10.84
CA GLY A 102 19.56 -6.58 -10.15
C GLY A 102 18.78 -5.27 -10.28
N LYS A 103 17.49 -5.32 -10.67
CA LYS A 103 16.67 -4.12 -10.85
C LYS A 103 16.04 -3.70 -9.53
N HIS A 104 16.20 -2.42 -9.16
CA HIS A 104 15.45 -1.84 -8.03
C HIS A 104 13.96 -1.89 -8.30
N ILE A 105 13.14 -2.08 -7.26
CA ILE A 105 11.69 -2.35 -7.41
C ILE A 105 10.86 -1.35 -6.61
N PHE A 106 9.94 -0.68 -7.30
CA PHE A 106 8.81 0.00 -6.69
C PHE A 106 7.53 -0.73 -7.09
N THR A 107 6.69 -1.14 -6.14
CA THR A 107 5.53 -1.97 -6.46
C THR A 107 4.23 -1.44 -5.89
N GLU A 108 3.13 -1.76 -6.56
CA GLU A 108 1.79 -1.63 -5.99
C GLU A 108 1.61 -2.55 -4.77
N LYS A 109 0.65 -2.18 -3.95
CA LYS A 109 0.11 -2.97 -2.83
C LYS A 109 -0.98 -3.93 -3.39
N LEU A 110 -1.23 -5.09 -2.80
CA LEU A 110 -0.43 -5.76 -1.79
C LEU A 110 0.91 -6.22 -2.36
N LEU A 111 1.94 -6.37 -1.50
CA LEU A 111 3.25 -6.84 -1.96
C LEU A 111 3.15 -8.20 -2.64
N ALA A 112 2.37 -9.13 -2.08
CA ALA A 112 2.07 -10.45 -2.65
C ALA A 112 0.74 -10.98 -2.10
N PRO A 113 0.18 -12.04 -2.71
CA PRO A 113 -1.02 -12.73 -2.22
C PRO A 113 -0.89 -13.34 -0.82
N THR A 114 0.31 -13.84 -0.49
CA THR A 114 0.59 -14.53 0.78
C THR A 114 1.79 -13.91 1.50
N VAL A 115 1.90 -14.16 2.80
CA VAL A 115 3.03 -13.70 3.62
C VAL A 115 4.32 -14.36 3.17
N ASP A 116 4.30 -15.67 2.90
CA ASP A 116 5.47 -16.42 2.46
C ASP A 116 6.04 -15.84 1.15
N GLU A 117 5.18 -15.58 0.16
CA GLU A 117 5.59 -14.93 -1.09
C GLU A 117 6.14 -13.52 -0.87
N ALA A 118 5.55 -12.74 0.05
CA ALA A 118 6.05 -11.42 0.38
C ALA A 118 7.45 -11.47 1.02
N GLU A 119 7.67 -12.42 1.94
CA GLU A 119 8.97 -12.65 2.58
C GLU A 119 10.02 -13.16 1.57
N GLU A 120 9.64 -14.02 0.62
CA GLU A 120 10.54 -14.47 -0.46
C GLU A 120 10.96 -13.31 -1.37
N ILE A 121 10.04 -12.40 -1.73
CA ILE A 121 10.37 -11.22 -2.52
C ILE A 121 11.36 -10.32 -1.77
N ILE A 122 11.13 -10.08 -0.48
CA ILE A 122 12.02 -9.26 0.36
C ILE A 122 13.41 -9.91 0.45
N ALA A 123 13.46 -11.21 0.71
CA ALA A 123 14.73 -11.96 0.78
C ALA A 123 15.51 -11.90 -0.55
N ALA A 124 14.81 -12.00 -1.69
CA ALA A 124 15.43 -11.88 -3.01
C ALA A 124 15.97 -10.45 -3.26
N ALA A 125 15.25 -9.42 -2.84
CA ALA A 125 15.70 -8.04 -2.93
C ALA A 125 16.94 -7.78 -2.05
N ASP A 126 16.92 -8.29 -0.82
CA ASP A 126 18.06 -8.21 0.12
C ASP A 126 19.29 -8.94 -0.44
N GLN A 127 19.12 -10.15 -0.97
CA GLN A 127 20.20 -10.92 -1.59
C GLN A 127 20.81 -10.22 -2.80
N ALA A 128 19.99 -9.56 -3.60
CA ALA A 128 20.44 -8.80 -4.78
C ALA A 128 21.00 -7.42 -4.42
N GLY A 129 20.85 -6.95 -3.19
CA GLY A 129 21.27 -5.61 -2.76
C GLY A 129 20.49 -4.48 -3.43
N ILE A 130 19.24 -4.71 -3.80
CA ILE A 130 18.38 -3.73 -4.46
C ILE A 130 17.42 -3.04 -3.48
N ALA A 131 17.05 -1.82 -3.77
CA ALA A 131 15.99 -1.12 -3.04
C ALA A 131 14.62 -1.61 -3.50
N LEU A 132 13.81 -2.09 -2.54
CA LEU A 132 12.41 -2.47 -2.70
C LEU A 132 11.54 -1.55 -1.85
N VAL A 133 10.53 -0.93 -2.45
CA VAL A 133 9.51 -0.13 -1.73
C VAL A 133 8.13 -0.48 -2.24
N VAL A 134 7.19 -0.67 -1.32
CA VAL A 134 5.77 -0.89 -1.60
C VAL A 134 5.02 0.44 -1.52
N SER A 135 4.14 0.71 -2.47
CA SER A 135 3.31 1.91 -2.47
C SER A 135 2.28 1.88 -1.35
N LEU A 136 2.61 2.57 -0.26
CA LEU A 136 1.71 2.82 0.88
C LEU A 136 1.52 4.35 1.05
N PRO A 137 0.88 5.02 0.08
CA PRO A 137 0.96 6.48 -0.07
C PRO A 137 0.42 7.25 1.13
N ARG A 138 -0.61 6.73 1.81
CA ARG A 138 -1.23 7.43 2.95
C ARG A 138 -0.35 7.54 4.19
N LEU A 139 0.77 6.79 4.26
CA LEU A 139 1.76 6.96 5.33
C LEU A 139 2.43 8.35 5.31
N TYR A 140 2.49 8.99 4.14
CA TYR A 140 3.25 10.21 3.91
C TYR A 140 2.39 11.47 3.86
N HIS A 141 1.07 11.33 3.99
CA HIS A 141 0.16 12.48 4.03
C HIS A 141 0.28 13.28 5.33
N GLY A 142 0.06 14.58 5.23
CA GLY A 142 0.13 15.51 6.36
C GLY A 142 -0.80 15.12 7.51
N TYR A 143 -2.01 14.64 7.22
CA TYR A 143 -2.93 14.19 8.26
C TYR A 143 -2.40 12.97 9.04
N THR A 144 -1.70 12.05 8.39
CA THR A 144 -1.09 10.89 9.05
C THR A 144 0.00 11.34 10.03
N ARG A 145 0.83 12.29 9.61
CA ARG A 145 1.85 12.89 10.47
C ARG A 145 1.23 13.64 11.65
N ALA A 146 0.21 14.47 11.37
CA ALA A 146 -0.49 15.21 12.43
C ALA A 146 -1.09 14.28 13.50
N ILE A 147 -1.69 13.16 13.06
CA ILE A 147 -2.23 12.16 13.99
C ILE A 147 -1.09 11.48 14.77
N ALA A 148 -0.03 11.04 14.09
CA ALA A 148 1.11 10.38 14.73
C ALA A 148 1.78 11.28 15.77
N ASP A 149 1.89 12.59 15.53
CA ASP A 149 2.41 13.57 16.49
C ASP A 149 1.56 13.61 17.76
N GLN A 150 0.20 13.64 17.64
CA GLN A 150 -0.69 13.63 18.80
C GLN A 150 -0.61 12.32 19.61
N LEU A 151 -0.43 11.20 18.92
CA LEU A 151 -0.23 9.90 19.57
C LEU A 151 1.14 9.82 20.26
N GLY A 152 2.19 10.34 19.63
CA GLY A 152 3.55 10.40 20.18
C GLY A 152 3.66 11.31 21.40
N GLU A 153 2.83 12.36 21.50
CA GLU A 153 2.70 13.24 22.66
C GLU A 153 1.78 12.65 23.76
N GLU A 154 1.28 11.42 23.58
CA GLU A 154 0.38 10.72 24.51
C GLU A 154 -0.91 11.50 24.87
N ARG A 155 -1.33 12.44 24.00
CA ARG A 155 -2.47 13.34 24.28
C ARG A 155 -3.81 12.61 24.38
N LEU A 156 -3.93 11.43 23.78
CA LEU A 156 -5.15 10.62 23.83
C LEU A 156 -5.23 9.72 25.06
N GLY A 157 -4.16 9.56 25.82
CA GLY A 157 -4.06 8.54 26.87
C GLY A 157 -4.05 7.13 26.29
N ASN A 158 -4.63 6.15 26.98
CA ASN A 158 -4.75 4.78 26.45
C ASN A 158 -5.75 4.77 25.29
N LEU A 159 -5.33 4.25 24.15
CA LEU A 159 -6.21 4.12 22.98
C LEU A 159 -7.27 3.05 23.23
N THR A 160 -8.50 3.34 22.85
CA THR A 160 -9.64 2.43 23.06
C THR A 160 -10.33 2.03 21.77
N TYR A 161 -10.25 2.89 20.74
CA TYR A 161 -10.98 2.67 19.51
C TYR A 161 -10.34 3.40 18.32
N SER A 162 -10.38 2.79 17.15
CA SER A 162 -10.07 3.44 15.86
C SER A 162 -11.09 2.99 14.82
N ARG A 163 -11.58 3.94 14.01
CA ARG A 163 -12.41 3.68 12.84
C ARG A 163 -11.86 4.44 11.66
N ILE A 164 -11.51 3.71 10.59
CA ILE A 164 -10.99 4.31 9.37
C ILE A 164 -11.82 3.81 8.19
N ARG A 165 -12.36 4.74 7.40
CA ARG A 165 -13.17 4.45 6.24
C ARG A 165 -12.58 5.05 4.98
N LEU A 166 -12.55 4.24 3.91
CA LEU A 166 -12.22 4.69 2.55
C LEU A 166 -13.10 3.97 1.55
N SER A 167 -13.83 4.71 0.74
CA SER A 167 -14.69 4.16 -0.31
C SER A 167 -14.71 5.03 -1.56
N HIS A 168 -15.12 4.45 -2.67
CA HIS A 168 -15.45 5.12 -3.92
C HIS A 168 -16.64 4.42 -4.60
N ASP A 169 -17.20 5.02 -5.63
CA ASP A 169 -18.37 4.54 -6.34
C ASP A 169 -18.07 3.75 -7.63
N GLY A 170 -16.82 3.31 -7.82
CA GLY A 170 -16.33 2.77 -9.09
C GLY A 170 -17.12 1.60 -9.64
N ALA A 171 -17.74 0.78 -8.77
CA ALA A 171 -18.58 -0.33 -9.20
C ALA A 171 -19.98 0.11 -9.68
N ILE A 172 -20.52 1.19 -9.15
CA ILE A 172 -21.82 1.75 -9.52
C ILE A 172 -21.67 2.73 -10.68
N ALA A 173 -20.68 3.60 -10.64
CA ALA A 173 -20.38 4.56 -11.70
C ALA A 173 -19.72 3.93 -12.93
N GLY A 174 -19.22 2.69 -12.81
CA GLY A 174 -18.70 1.90 -13.94
C GLY A 174 -17.32 2.34 -14.45
N TRP A 175 -16.55 3.12 -13.66
CA TRP A 175 -15.21 3.52 -14.07
C TRP A 175 -14.09 2.56 -13.60
N LEU A 176 -14.37 1.72 -12.58
CA LEU A 176 -13.41 0.72 -12.15
C LEU A 176 -13.39 -0.44 -13.16
N PRO A 177 -12.23 -0.77 -13.77
CA PRO A 177 -12.16 -1.80 -14.81
C PRO A 177 -12.58 -3.19 -14.32
N ASP A 178 -13.20 -3.98 -15.21
CA ASP A 178 -13.73 -5.32 -14.86
C ASP A 178 -12.68 -6.28 -14.29
N ARG A 179 -11.41 -6.12 -14.67
CA ARG A 179 -10.29 -6.93 -14.13
C ARG A 179 -10.10 -6.82 -12.62
N PHE A 180 -10.58 -5.73 -11.98
CA PHE A 180 -10.56 -5.56 -10.52
C PHE A 180 -11.56 -6.46 -9.80
N TYR A 181 -12.48 -7.07 -10.54
CA TYR A 181 -13.47 -8.01 -10.00
C TYR A 181 -13.13 -9.47 -10.30
N ASP A 182 -11.96 -9.75 -10.86
CA ASP A 182 -11.43 -11.09 -11.07
C ASP A 182 -10.72 -11.57 -9.80
N PRO A 183 -11.30 -12.55 -9.06
CA PRO A 183 -10.69 -13.03 -7.80
C PRO A 183 -9.35 -13.72 -8.01
N GLN A 184 -9.08 -14.24 -9.22
CA GLN A 184 -7.80 -14.88 -9.54
C GLN A 184 -6.68 -13.88 -9.79
N ALA A 185 -6.99 -12.67 -10.24
CA ALA A 185 -6.01 -11.64 -10.53
C ALA A 185 -5.82 -10.68 -9.34
N ALA A 186 -6.91 -10.25 -8.73
CA ALA A 186 -6.92 -9.16 -7.74
C ALA A 186 -6.70 -9.62 -6.27
N VAL A 187 -6.73 -10.93 -5.99
CA VAL A 187 -6.59 -11.50 -4.61
C VAL A 187 -7.73 -11.11 -3.66
N GLY A 188 -8.82 -10.55 -4.17
CA GLY A 188 -9.97 -10.06 -3.43
C GLY A 188 -10.60 -8.88 -4.13
N GLY A 189 -11.50 -8.19 -3.45
CA GLY A 189 -12.21 -7.02 -3.97
C GLY A 189 -11.87 -5.75 -3.21
N ALA A 190 -12.90 -5.11 -2.65
CA ALA A 190 -12.78 -3.81 -2.00
C ALA A 190 -11.77 -3.78 -0.85
N LEU A 191 -11.63 -4.86 -0.07
CA LEU A 191 -10.65 -4.86 1.02
C LEU A 191 -9.22 -4.85 0.50
N SER A 192 -8.90 -5.73 -0.43
CA SER A 192 -7.53 -5.88 -0.96
C SER A 192 -7.09 -4.66 -1.77
N ASP A 193 -8.00 -4.08 -2.56
CA ASP A 193 -7.66 -2.92 -3.38
C ASP A 193 -7.69 -1.61 -2.59
N LEU A 194 -8.80 -1.26 -1.98
CA LEU A 194 -9.02 0.05 -1.35
C LEU A 194 -8.86 0.00 0.17
N GLY A 195 -9.41 -1.04 0.80
CA GLY A 195 -9.42 -1.22 2.26
C GLY A 195 -8.04 -1.50 2.85
N CYS A 196 -7.07 -1.90 2.04
CA CYS A 196 -5.67 -2.01 2.45
C CYS A 196 -5.15 -0.70 3.06
N HIS A 197 -5.58 0.47 2.59
CA HIS A 197 -5.19 1.76 3.14
C HIS A 197 -5.68 1.97 4.59
N PRO A 198 -6.98 1.83 4.90
CA PRO A 198 -7.44 1.82 6.30
C PRO A 198 -6.77 0.75 7.16
N VAL A 199 -6.46 -0.43 6.59
CA VAL A 199 -5.79 -1.53 7.32
C VAL A 199 -4.44 -1.07 7.84
N TYR A 200 -3.51 -0.65 6.99
CA TYR A 200 -2.18 -0.27 7.46
C TYR A 200 -2.17 1.02 8.30
N LEU A 201 -3.14 1.92 8.09
CA LEU A 201 -3.29 3.09 8.96
C LEU A 201 -3.80 2.71 10.36
N THR A 202 -4.73 1.75 10.45
CA THR A 202 -5.17 1.24 11.76
C THR A 202 -4.00 0.61 12.52
N GLN A 203 -3.19 -0.22 11.85
CA GLN A 203 -1.98 -0.80 12.43
C GLN A 203 -0.97 0.28 12.85
N LEU A 204 -0.80 1.34 12.04
CA LEU A 204 0.08 2.45 12.37
C LEU A 204 -0.36 3.17 13.64
N PHE A 205 -1.65 3.49 13.75
CA PHE A 205 -2.17 4.36 14.81
C PHE A 205 -2.39 3.63 16.13
N LEU A 206 -2.84 2.39 16.11
CA LEU A 206 -3.00 1.60 17.34
C LEU A 206 -1.67 1.03 17.84
N GLY A 207 -0.61 1.11 17.05
CA GLY A 207 0.78 0.81 17.48
C GLY A 207 1.07 -0.64 17.85
N ALA A 208 0.06 -1.55 17.73
CA ALA A 208 0.17 -2.96 18.10
C ALA A 208 -0.50 -3.87 17.06
N LEU A 209 -0.07 -5.12 17.03
CA LEU A 209 -0.73 -6.16 16.24
C LEU A 209 -2.01 -6.61 16.94
N PRO A 210 -3.13 -6.78 16.23
CA PRO A 210 -4.36 -7.27 16.82
C PRO A 210 -4.19 -8.71 17.32
N ALA A 211 -5.01 -9.12 18.30
CA ALA A 211 -5.10 -10.51 18.75
C ALA A 211 -6.12 -11.31 17.89
N THR A 212 -7.19 -10.64 17.47
CA THR A 212 -8.28 -11.27 16.72
C THR A 212 -8.74 -10.41 15.56
N VAL A 213 -9.26 -11.08 14.53
CA VAL A 213 -9.84 -10.46 13.33
C VAL A 213 -11.22 -11.04 13.07
N SER A 214 -12.21 -10.17 12.85
CA SER A 214 -13.53 -10.50 12.33
C SER A 214 -13.80 -9.72 11.06
N ALA A 215 -14.48 -10.30 10.08
CA ALA A 215 -14.79 -9.60 8.84
C ALA A 215 -16.19 -9.95 8.32
N ALA A 216 -16.86 -8.96 7.74
CA ALA A 216 -18.10 -9.11 6.99
C ALA A 216 -17.89 -8.54 5.58
N TYR A 217 -18.07 -9.40 4.58
CA TYR A 217 -17.98 -9.05 3.16
C TYR A 217 -19.34 -9.18 2.49
N ALA A 218 -19.61 -8.30 1.55
CA ALA A 218 -20.80 -8.33 0.73
C ALA A 218 -20.49 -7.99 -0.73
N SER A 219 -21.21 -8.62 -1.66
CA SER A 219 -21.19 -8.29 -3.08
C SER A 219 -22.59 -7.82 -3.50
N PHE A 220 -22.86 -6.54 -3.36
CA PHE A 220 -24.13 -5.92 -3.74
C PHE A 220 -24.33 -5.96 -5.27
N THR A 221 -23.24 -5.74 -6.02
CA THR A 221 -23.26 -5.79 -7.49
C THR A 221 -23.26 -7.22 -8.05
N ARG A 222 -23.23 -8.25 -7.17
CA ARG A 222 -23.19 -9.67 -7.54
C ARG A 222 -21.99 -10.08 -8.38
N ARG A 223 -20.88 -9.33 -8.26
CA ARG A 223 -19.58 -9.72 -8.83
C ARG A 223 -18.92 -10.81 -8.00
N GLN A 224 -17.84 -11.39 -8.52
CA GLN A 224 -17.18 -12.54 -7.89
C GLN A 224 -16.38 -12.19 -6.63
N VAL A 225 -16.03 -10.92 -6.46
CA VAL A 225 -15.35 -10.39 -5.29
C VAL A 225 -16.29 -9.50 -4.48
N GLU A 226 -15.94 -9.24 -3.24
CA GLU A 226 -16.67 -8.29 -2.39
C GLU A 226 -16.50 -6.85 -2.93
N ASP A 227 -17.62 -6.10 -2.92
CA ASP A 227 -17.65 -4.68 -3.22
C ASP A 227 -17.90 -3.82 -1.97
N GLN A 228 -18.08 -4.47 -0.82
CA GLN A 228 -18.10 -3.87 0.51
C GLN A 228 -17.43 -4.79 1.52
N ALA A 229 -16.65 -4.21 2.44
CA ALA A 229 -16.05 -4.93 3.54
C ALA A 229 -16.02 -4.09 4.81
N VAL A 230 -16.28 -4.76 5.94
CA VAL A 230 -16.03 -4.25 7.29
C VAL A 230 -15.17 -5.26 8.02
N VAL A 231 -14.05 -4.79 8.58
CA VAL A 231 -13.14 -5.62 9.38
C VAL A 231 -13.04 -5.05 10.77
N THR A 232 -13.16 -5.91 11.78
CA THR A 232 -12.98 -5.55 13.19
C THR A 232 -11.74 -6.23 13.74
N LEU A 233 -10.87 -5.46 14.37
CA LEU A 233 -9.61 -5.87 14.97
C LEU A 233 -9.73 -5.75 16.48
N GLY A 234 -9.58 -6.85 17.21
CA GLY A 234 -9.52 -6.85 18.67
C GLY A 234 -8.07 -6.87 19.12
N TYR A 235 -7.68 -5.92 19.97
CA TYR A 235 -6.32 -5.83 20.51
C TYR A 235 -6.22 -6.41 21.93
N PRO A 236 -5.02 -6.89 22.35
CA PRO A 236 -4.86 -7.52 23.68
C PRO A 236 -5.17 -6.60 24.86
N ASP A 237 -4.98 -5.29 24.71
CA ASP A 237 -5.28 -4.25 25.70
C ASP A 237 -6.75 -3.82 25.75
N GLY A 238 -7.60 -4.43 24.90
CA GLY A 238 -9.03 -4.16 24.80
C GLY A 238 -9.40 -3.08 23.78
N ALA A 239 -8.45 -2.48 23.07
CA ALA A 239 -8.76 -1.56 21.99
C ALA A 239 -9.44 -2.28 20.82
N ILE A 240 -10.28 -1.56 20.08
CA ILE A 240 -10.96 -2.07 18.88
C ILE A 240 -10.63 -1.19 17.68
N GLY A 241 -10.15 -1.82 16.60
CA GLY A 241 -9.99 -1.19 15.29
C GLY A 241 -11.13 -1.59 14.36
N VAL A 242 -11.69 -0.63 13.62
CA VAL A 242 -12.70 -0.87 12.58
C VAL A 242 -12.21 -0.30 11.26
N VAL A 243 -12.18 -1.14 10.25
CA VAL A 243 -11.88 -0.80 8.87
C VAL A 243 -13.15 -0.93 8.05
N GLU A 244 -13.49 0.11 7.30
CA GLU A 244 -14.64 0.13 6.39
C GLU A 244 -14.20 0.51 4.99
N THR A 245 -14.67 -0.24 4.00
CA THR A 245 -14.33 0.05 2.60
C THR A 245 -15.43 -0.40 1.64
N GLY A 246 -15.45 0.18 0.44
CA GLY A 246 -16.40 -0.23 -0.59
C GLY A 246 -16.21 0.47 -1.92
N PHE A 247 -16.78 -0.13 -2.96
CA PHE A 247 -16.79 0.36 -4.34
C PHE A 247 -18.15 0.95 -4.78
N LEU A 248 -19.06 1.18 -3.81
CA LEU A 248 -20.48 1.48 -4.08
C LEU A 248 -20.86 2.93 -3.83
N SER A 249 -20.09 3.68 -3.08
CA SER A 249 -20.43 5.05 -2.68
C SER A 249 -19.20 5.93 -2.54
N SER A 250 -19.26 7.14 -3.06
CA SER A 250 -18.24 8.17 -2.90
C SER A 250 -18.44 8.89 -1.58
N ASP A 251 -18.00 8.26 -0.49
CA ASP A 251 -17.98 8.92 0.80
C ASP A 251 -16.59 9.50 1.09
N PRO A 252 -16.51 10.56 1.91
CA PRO A 252 -15.22 11.11 2.29
C PRO A 252 -14.37 10.06 3.02
N PHE A 253 -13.06 10.10 2.77
CA PHE A 253 -12.12 9.39 3.60
C PHE A 253 -12.14 9.96 5.01
N SER A 254 -12.31 9.11 6.02
CA SER A 254 -12.42 9.53 7.41
C SER A 254 -11.59 8.67 8.35
N ILE A 255 -11.09 9.30 9.41
CA ILE A 255 -10.35 8.67 10.51
C ILE A 255 -10.95 9.18 11.81
N GLU A 256 -11.30 8.25 12.70
CA GLU A 256 -11.67 8.51 14.09
C GLU A 256 -10.78 7.68 15.01
N ILE A 257 -10.19 8.31 16.02
CA ILE A 257 -9.38 7.62 17.04
C ILE A 257 -9.80 8.15 18.40
N HIS A 258 -10.12 7.23 19.31
CA HIS A 258 -10.53 7.55 20.67
C HIS A 258 -9.55 6.96 21.67
N GLY A 259 -9.25 7.75 22.67
CA GLY A 259 -8.50 7.32 23.85
C GLY A 259 -9.21 7.77 25.14
N THR A 260 -8.61 7.44 26.27
CA THR A 260 -9.17 7.76 27.58
C THR A 260 -9.14 9.26 27.92
N SER A 261 -8.25 10.03 27.28
CA SER A 261 -8.04 11.46 27.54
C SER A 261 -8.55 12.38 26.44
N ALA A 262 -8.61 11.92 25.20
CA ALA A 262 -9.07 12.71 24.05
C ALA A 262 -9.52 11.83 22.89
N SER A 263 -10.15 12.47 21.91
CA SER A 263 -10.54 11.89 20.63
C SER A 263 -10.04 12.75 19.48
N ILE A 264 -9.70 12.11 18.36
CA ILE A 264 -9.29 12.73 17.10
C ILE A 264 -10.30 12.37 16.02
N ALA A 265 -10.60 13.32 15.15
CA ALA A 265 -11.33 13.10 13.90
C ALA A 265 -10.66 13.83 12.74
N TYR A 266 -10.56 13.15 11.61
CA TYR A 266 -10.13 13.72 10.31
C TYR A 266 -11.10 13.31 9.22
N GLU A 267 -11.46 14.26 8.37
CA GLU A 267 -12.27 14.01 7.18
C GLU A 267 -11.68 14.73 5.97
N SER A 268 -11.64 14.02 4.83
CA SER A 268 -10.95 14.53 3.62
C SER A 268 -11.70 15.63 2.88
N THR A 269 -13.03 15.73 3.04
CA THR A 269 -13.87 16.71 2.32
C THR A 269 -13.52 18.14 2.68
N ASP A 270 -13.40 18.41 3.98
CA ASP A 270 -13.03 19.72 4.51
C ASP A 270 -11.57 19.80 4.97
N ARG A 271 -10.85 18.69 4.90
CA ARG A 271 -9.48 18.52 5.40
C ARG A 271 -9.29 18.95 6.84
N GLN A 272 -10.36 18.87 7.64
CA GLN A 272 -10.31 19.26 9.02
C GLN A 272 -9.76 18.13 9.89
N PHE A 273 -8.68 18.44 10.58
CA PHE A 273 -8.14 17.64 11.65
C PHE A 273 -8.58 18.27 12.98
N ARG A 274 -9.30 17.52 13.78
CA ARG A 274 -9.94 18.02 15.00
C ARG A 274 -9.63 17.11 16.18
N MET A 275 -9.46 17.71 17.36
CA MET A 275 -9.29 16.99 18.61
C MET A 275 -10.29 17.50 19.65
N ARG A 276 -10.77 16.61 20.52
CA ARG A 276 -11.64 16.91 21.63
C ARG A 276 -11.14 16.21 22.89
N ASN A 277 -10.84 16.97 23.93
CA ASN A 277 -10.45 16.43 25.22
C ASN A 277 -11.65 15.78 25.91
N SER A 278 -11.39 14.75 26.71
CA SER A 278 -12.41 14.09 27.52
C SER A 278 -13.07 15.11 28.47
N GLY A 279 -14.40 15.07 28.55
CA GLY A 279 -15.19 16.04 29.31
C GLY A 279 -15.43 17.40 28.66
N SER A 280 -14.91 17.63 27.44
CA SER A 280 -15.22 18.82 26.64
C SER A 280 -16.32 18.51 25.60
N ASP A 281 -17.24 19.48 25.42
CA ASP A 281 -18.27 19.40 24.37
C ASP A 281 -17.81 20.00 23.03
N SER A 282 -16.63 20.63 22.96
CA SER A 282 -16.14 21.34 21.81
C SER A 282 -14.95 20.62 21.15
N TRP A 283 -14.93 20.61 19.81
CA TRP A 283 -13.81 20.19 19.00
C TRP A 283 -12.88 21.38 18.70
N GLU A 284 -11.60 21.19 18.89
CA GLU A 284 -10.55 22.11 18.50
C GLU A 284 -9.99 21.69 17.13
N ALA A 285 -9.92 22.62 16.19
CA ALA A 285 -9.24 22.40 14.92
C ALA A 285 -7.73 22.46 15.11
N LEU A 286 -7.04 21.46 14.59
CA LEU A 286 -5.59 21.38 14.60
C LEU A 286 -5.03 21.52 13.17
N PRO A 287 -3.82 22.05 13.00
CA PRO A 287 -3.22 22.18 11.67
C PRO A 287 -2.88 20.82 11.07
N VAL A 288 -3.07 20.70 9.76
CA VAL A 288 -2.56 19.59 8.95
C VAL A 288 -1.31 20.10 8.23
N PRO A 289 -0.12 19.55 8.51
CA PRO A 289 1.10 19.93 7.79
C PRO A 289 1.02 19.52 6.32
N ALA A 290 1.91 20.05 5.49
CA ALA A 290 2.07 19.60 4.12
C ALA A 290 2.43 18.11 4.08
N ASP A 291 2.06 17.44 2.98
CA ASP A 291 2.46 16.06 2.75
C ASP A 291 4.00 15.94 2.75
N GLY A 292 4.49 14.81 3.21
CA GLY A 292 5.91 14.48 3.15
C GLY A 292 6.32 14.04 1.75
N GLU A 293 7.58 13.70 1.59
CA GLU A 293 8.06 13.00 0.40
C GLU A 293 7.28 11.70 0.23
N ASP A 294 6.75 11.48 -0.96
CA ASP A 294 5.91 10.32 -1.25
C ASP A 294 6.70 8.99 -1.33
N ALA A 295 5.99 7.88 -1.46
CA ALA A 295 6.61 6.55 -1.51
C ALA A 295 7.60 6.40 -2.67
N PHE A 296 7.32 7.01 -3.84
CA PHE A 296 8.20 6.94 -5.00
C PHE A 296 9.50 7.74 -4.77
N GLY A 297 9.41 8.96 -4.27
CA GLY A 297 10.57 9.77 -3.92
C GLY A 297 11.45 9.07 -2.87
N ARG A 298 10.83 8.49 -1.83
CA ARG A 298 11.55 7.69 -0.83
C ARG A 298 12.24 6.48 -1.43
N TRP A 299 11.63 5.80 -2.39
CA TRP A 299 12.29 4.72 -3.11
C TRP A 299 13.54 5.21 -3.86
N VAL A 300 13.45 6.35 -4.55
CA VAL A 300 14.61 6.97 -5.20
C VAL A 300 15.70 7.32 -4.19
N THR A 301 15.31 7.86 -3.03
CA THR A 301 16.23 8.14 -1.91
C THR A 301 16.91 6.85 -1.42
N HIS A 302 16.16 5.75 -1.23
CA HIS A 302 16.74 4.46 -0.84
C HIS A 302 17.75 3.92 -1.87
N ILE A 303 17.49 4.10 -3.17
CA ILE A 303 18.45 3.76 -4.23
C ILE A 303 19.72 4.59 -4.11
N ARG A 304 19.59 5.92 -3.97
CA ARG A 304 20.71 6.86 -3.88
C ARG A 304 21.58 6.62 -2.65
N ASP A 305 20.94 6.45 -1.52
CA ASP A 305 21.60 6.27 -0.22
C ASP A 305 22.04 4.84 0.04
N ARG A 306 21.65 3.89 -0.83
CA ARG A 306 21.89 2.45 -0.66
C ARG A 306 21.36 1.94 0.68
N THR A 307 20.13 2.29 0.99
CA THR A 307 19.48 1.95 2.25
C THR A 307 18.26 1.06 2.00
N ARG A 308 17.91 0.29 3.01
CA ARG A 308 16.74 -0.60 3.02
C ARG A 308 15.52 0.14 3.62
N ALA A 309 14.35 -0.07 3.05
CA ALA A 309 13.10 0.53 3.50
C ALA A 309 12.41 -0.32 4.61
N ASP A 310 13.10 -0.56 5.74
CA ASP A 310 12.68 -1.49 6.80
C ASP A 310 11.24 -1.27 7.26
N ASP A 311 10.87 -0.03 7.61
CA ASP A 311 9.52 0.28 8.09
C ASP A 311 8.44 0.03 7.03
N ASN A 312 8.72 0.34 5.76
CA ASN A 312 7.80 0.12 4.64
C ASN A 312 7.59 -1.38 4.40
N LEU A 313 8.68 -2.15 4.34
CA LEU A 313 8.62 -3.59 4.10
C LEU A 313 7.94 -4.34 5.25
N THR A 314 8.23 -3.98 6.49
CA THR A 314 7.55 -4.55 7.67
C THR A 314 6.03 -4.30 7.58
N ARG A 315 5.61 -3.07 7.27
CA ARG A 315 4.19 -2.74 7.10
C ARG A 315 3.54 -3.46 5.92
N ALA A 316 4.27 -3.65 4.85
CA ALA A 316 3.77 -4.37 3.68
C ALA A 316 3.48 -5.85 3.99
N VAL A 317 4.35 -6.51 4.75
CA VAL A 317 4.13 -7.89 5.22
C VAL A 317 2.95 -7.97 6.19
N GLU A 318 2.89 -7.06 7.18
CA GLU A 318 1.80 -7.01 8.14
C GLU A 318 0.45 -6.69 7.47
N LEU A 319 0.44 -5.84 6.43
CA LEU A 319 -0.73 -5.58 5.61
C LEU A 319 -1.21 -6.86 4.92
N THR A 320 -0.32 -7.59 4.24
CA THR A 320 -0.65 -8.86 3.59
C THR A 320 -1.19 -9.87 4.61
N ARG A 321 -0.57 -10.00 5.78
CA ARG A 321 -1.00 -10.88 6.86
C ARG A 321 -2.39 -10.54 7.37
N LEU A 322 -2.70 -9.25 7.55
CA LEU A 322 -4.00 -8.82 8.06
C LEU A 322 -5.11 -9.01 7.02
N VAL A 323 -4.86 -8.71 5.75
CA VAL A 323 -5.81 -8.97 4.67
C VAL A 323 -6.09 -10.47 4.55
N ALA A 324 -5.07 -11.33 4.64
CA ALA A 324 -5.26 -12.78 4.63
C ALA A 324 -6.09 -13.28 5.82
N ALA A 325 -5.87 -12.74 7.03
CA ALA A 325 -6.67 -13.06 8.21
C ALA A 325 -8.13 -12.59 8.06
N ALA A 326 -8.36 -11.40 7.51
CA ALA A 326 -9.69 -10.88 7.24
C ALA A 326 -10.44 -11.72 6.20
N ASN A 327 -9.75 -12.14 5.12
CA ASN A 327 -10.30 -13.06 4.12
C ASN A 327 -10.71 -14.40 4.76
N SER A 328 -9.87 -14.95 5.66
CA SER A 328 -10.18 -16.18 6.40
C SER A 328 -11.39 -16.01 7.33
N ALA A 329 -11.46 -14.87 8.05
CA ALA A 329 -12.59 -14.56 8.91
C ALA A 329 -13.90 -14.43 8.13
N ALA A 330 -13.89 -13.73 6.99
CA ALA A 330 -15.06 -13.57 6.12
C ALA A 330 -15.51 -14.92 5.52
N ALA A 331 -14.57 -15.74 5.06
CA ALA A 331 -14.87 -17.05 4.48
C ALA A 331 -15.44 -18.04 5.50
N SER A 332 -14.95 -18.01 6.74
CA SER A 332 -15.43 -18.89 7.82
C SER A 332 -16.68 -18.37 8.54
N GLY A 333 -17.01 -17.07 8.40
CA GLY A 333 -18.05 -16.40 9.19
C GLY A 333 -17.75 -16.33 10.69
N ALA A 334 -16.49 -16.48 11.09
CA ALA A 334 -16.05 -16.54 12.48
C ALA A 334 -14.89 -15.58 12.75
N THR A 335 -14.75 -15.18 14.02
CA THR A 335 -13.55 -14.48 14.49
C THR A 335 -12.35 -15.43 14.44
N VAL A 336 -11.25 -15.01 13.85
CA VAL A 336 -10.00 -15.78 13.78
C VAL A 336 -8.92 -15.15 14.64
N PRO A 337 -8.00 -15.93 15.22
CA PRO A 337 -6.81 -15.40 15.85
C PRO A 337 -5.91 -14.75 14.80
N TYR A 338 -5.24 -13.64 15.16
CA TYR A 338 -4.27 -13.03 14.26
C TYR A 338 -2.93 -13.77 14.33
N PRO A 339 -2.38 -14.23 13.20
CA PRO A 339 -1.13 -14.97 13.19
C PRO A 339 0.04 -14.12 13.71
N GLY A 340 0.77 -14.64 14.69
CA GLY A 340 1.92 -13.94 15.29
C GLY A 340 1.62 -13.10 16.52
N SER A 341 0.35 -13.01 16.96
CA SER A 341 0.03 -12.43 18.26
C SER A 341 0.51 -13.33 19.40
N PRO A 342 1.06 -12.76 20.49
CA PRO A 342 1.29 -13.54 21.70
C PRO A 342 -0.04 -14.11 22.22
N ALA A 343 -0.03 -15.37 22.61
CA ALA A 343 -1.18 -16.07 23.18
C ALA A 343 -1.59 -15.50 24.53
#